data_805eb5d58cb55b2b8e042f8e2bb1d4b2
#
_entry.id   805eb5d58cb55b2b8e042f8e2bb1d4b2
#
_cell.length_a   1.000
_cell.length_b   1.000
_cell.length_c   1.000
_cell.angle_alpha   90.00
_cell.angle_beta   90.00
_cell.angle_gamma   90.00
#
_symmetry.space_group_name_H-M   'P 1'
#
loop_
_entity.id
_entity.type
_entity.pdbx_description
1 polymer ?
#
loop_
_entity_poly.entity_id
_entity_poly.type
_entity_poly.pdbx_seq_one_letter_code
_entity_poly.pdbx_strand_id
1 'polypeptide(L)'
;DRGVWIIPPQVVKQLQDEMRKAGKRPQDVPPYIVPLSGQAIEIERYLLGVMRPAQKYLLSHRSELKKRISENTLNKAVQLMGYEGRLTGHGIRGTISTALNEIGYPKIWVDAQLSHSDPNKVSSAYNHAKYVEPRRRMMQDWADRLDLLEQGEVEAASAHLTIRIDGVPAMAEVEEAVGAVPAVAEPAVVGVPPVVA
;
A
#
# COMPACT_ATOMS: atom_id res chain seq x y z
N ASP A 1 -8.28 17.39 10.77
CA ASP A 1 -8.45 16.44 9.65
C ASP A 1 -7.07 16.06 9.12
N ARG A 2 -6.63 14.81 9.37
CA ARG A 2 -5.27 14.36 9.00
C ARG A 2 -5.25 13.61 7.66
N GLY A 3 -6.40 13.51 6.95
CA GLY A 3 -6.51 12.75 5.71
C GLY A 3 -6.09 11.29 5.87
N VAL A 4 -6.47 10.66 6.97
CA VAL A 4 -6.21 9.24 7.23
C VAL A 4 -7.45 8.54 7.78
N TRP A 5 -7.63 7.31 7.35
CA TRP A 5 -8.59 6.40 7.94
C TRP A 5 -7.88 5.46 8.91
N ILE A 6 -8.32 5.49 10.18
CA ILE A 6 -7.75 4.66 11.25
C ILE A 6 -8.67 3.48 11.46
N ILE A 7 -8.19 2.29 11.11
CA ILE A 7 -8.96 1.04 11.20
C ILE A 7 -8.49 0.25 12.43
N PRO A 8 -9.39 -0.03 13.38
CA PRO A 8 -9.04 -0.81 14.55
C PRO A 8 -8.54 -2.21 14.19
N PRO A 9 -7.55 -2.78 14.90
CA PRO A 9 -6.91 -4.04 14.53
C PRO A 9 -7.87 -5.23 14.52
N GLN A 10 -8.92 -5.20 15.35
CA GLN A 10 -9.92 -6.26 15.44
C GLN A 10 -10.84 -6.38 14.20
N VAL A 11 -10.78 -5.45 13.23
CA VAL A 11 -11.54 -5.54 11.98
C VAL A 11 -10.68 -5.78 10.75
N VAL A 12 -9.35 -5.81 10.91
CA VAL A 12 -8.38 -6.11 9.85
C VAL A 12 -7.98 -7.58 9.96
N LYS A 13 -8.32 -8.39 8.96
CA LYS A 13 -8.12 -9.86 8.99
C LYS A 13 -6.68 -10.26 9.33
N GLN A 14 -5.69 -9.62 8.71
CA GLN A 14 -4.27 -9.91 8.93
C GLN A 14 -3.87 -9.63 10.37
N LEU A 15 -4.33 -8.52 10.95
CA LEU A 15 -4.07 -8.17 12.35
C LEU A 15 -4.83 -9.09 13.32
N GLN A 16 -6.03 -9.56 12.98
CA GLN A 16 -6.74 -10.57 13.74
C GLN A 16 -5.95 -11.89 13.79
N ASP A 17 -5.39 -12.32 12.65
CA ASP A 17 -4.58 -13.53 12.58
C ASP A 17 -3.27 -13.37 13.38
N GLU A 18 -2.64 -12.21 13.34
CA GLU A 18 -1.46 -11.88 14.15
C GLU A 18 -1.78 -11.92 15.65
N MET A 19 -2.86 -11.24 16.07
CA MET A 19 -3.30 -11.23 17.46
C MET A 19 -3.57 -12.64 17.96
N ARG A 20 -4.27 -13.45 17.18
CA ARG A 20 -4.58 -14.85 17.53
C ARG A 20 -3.33 -15.71 17.69
N LYS A 21 -2.35 -15.58 16.76
CA LYS A 21 -1.09 -16.34 16.78
C LYS A 21 -0.16 -15.92 17.91
N ALA A 22 -0.14 -14.63 18.22
CA ALA A 22 0.76 -14.06 19.24
C ALA A 22 0.12 -13.91 20.63
N GLY A 23 -1.16 -14.30 20.81
CA GLY A 23 -1.89 -14.14 22.07
C GLY A 23 -2.06 -12.67 22.50
N LYS A 24 -2.01 -11.72 21.56
CA LYS A 24 -2.12 -10.28 21.81
C LYS A 24 -3.58 -9.83 21.85
N ARG A 25 -3.87 -8.86 22.71
CA ARG A 25 -5.19 -8.20 22.76
C ARG A 25 -5.25 -7.05 21.77
N PRO A 26 -6.44 -6.58 21.32
CA PRO A 26 -6.58 -5.48 20.38
C PRO A 26 -5.87 -4.19 20.81
N GLN A 27 -5.84 -3.88 22.09
CA GLN A 27 -5.15 -2.71 22.63
C GLN A 27 -3.62 -2.79 22.55
N ASP A 28 -3.08 -3.99 22.42
CA ASP A 28 -1.64 -4.25 22.34
C ASP A 28 -1.11 -4.21 20.90
N VAL A 29 -2.02 -4.06 19.92
CA VAL A 29 -1.70 -4.00 18.49
C VAL A 29 -2.11 -2.63 17.93
N PRO A 30 -1.19 -1.92 17.27
CA PRO A 30 -1.50 -0.61 16.72
C PRO A 30 -2.53 -0.71 15.58
N PRO A 31 -3.40 0.33 15.42
CA PRO A 31 -4.39 0.34 14.37
C PRO A 31 -3.74 0.39 12.98
N TYR A 32 -4.48 -0.09 11.99
CA TYR A 32 -4.08 0.04 10.59
C TYR A 32 -4.44 1.43 10.07
N ILE A 33 -3.44 2.15 9.58
CA ILE A 33 -3.59 3.51 9.08
C ILE A 33 -3.64 3.47 7.55
N VAL A 34 -4.70 4.02 6.97
CA VAL A 34 -4.88 4.16 5.52
C VAL A 34 -4.84 5.65 5.17
N PRO A 35 -3.77 6.14 4.53
CA PRO A 35 -3.76 7.50 4.01
C PRO A 35 -4.73 7.62 2.83
N LEU A 36 -5.46 8.74 2.79
CA LEU A 36 -6.45 9.05 1.77
C LEU A 36 -5.90 10.09 0.80
N SER A 37 -6.24 9.96 -0.49
CA SER A 37 -6.03 11.00 -1.50
C SER A 37 -7.04 12.14 -1.32
N GLY A 38 -6.80 13.28 -1.95
CA GLY A 38 -7.74 14.41 -1.97
C GLY A 38 -9.12 14.00 -2.46
N GLN A 39 -9.19 13.28 -3.58
CA GLN A 39 -10.43 12.76 -4.16
C GLN A 39 -11.18 11.82 -3.20
N ALA A 40 -10.47 10.95 -2.50
CA ALA A 40 -11.10 10.06 -1.51
C ALA A 40 -11.66 10.85 -0.30
N ILE A 41 -10.98 11.91 0.13
CA ILE A 41 -11.45 12.81 1.19
C ILE A 41 -12.71 13.57 0.75
N GLU A 42 -12.77 14.00 -0.50
CA GLU A 42 -13.95 14.67 -1.04
C GLU A 42 -15.17 13.74 -1.08
N ILE A 43 -14.97 12.49 -1.52
CA ILE A 43 -16.01 11.45 -1.49
C ILE A 43 -16.47 11.19 -0.05
N GLU A 44 -15.54 11.06 0.90
CA GLU A 44 -15.87 10.87 2.32
C GLU A 44 -16.71 12.03 2.85
N ARG A 45 -16.30 13.27 2.60
CA ARG A 45 -17.03 14.48 3.03
C ARG A 45 -18.43 14.53 2.44
N TYR A 46 -18.57 14.22 1.15
CA TYR A 46 -19.88 14.13 0.52
C TYR A 46 -20.76 13.08 1.21
N LEU A 47 -20.24 11.88 1.44
CA LEU A 47 -20.99 10.81 2.10
C LEU A 47 -21.38 11.17 3.54
N LEU A 48 -20.49 11.84 4.29
CA LEU A 48 -20.79 12.35 5.62
C LEU A 48 -21.90 13.41 5.58
N GLY A 49 -21.87 14.29 4.59
CA GLY A 49 -22.87 15.36 4.40
C GLY A 49 -24.28 14.85 4.09
N VAL A 50 -24.39 13.68 3.46
CA VAL A 50 -25.69 13.06 3.11
C VAL A 50 -26.15 12.00 4.13
N MET A 51 -25.41 11.79 5.21
CA MET A 51 -25.82 10.87 6.27
C MET A 51 -27.13 11.31 6.92
N ARG A 52 -28.02 10.35 7.12
CA ARG A 52 -29.31 10.58 7.79
C ARG A 52 -29.14 10.61 9.31
N PRO A 53 -29.99 11.36 10.03
CA PRO A 53 -30.04 11.26 11.49
C PRO A 53 -30.18 9.82 11.96
N ALA A 54 -29.47 9.45 13.02
CA ALA A 54 -29.38 8.07 13.55
C ALA A 54 -28.63 7.05 12.68
N GLN A 55 -28.07 7.43 11.53
CA GLN A 55 -27.19 6.57 10.76
C GLN A 55 -25.87 6.35 11.50
N LYS A 56 -25.47 5.08 11.65
CA LYS A 56 -24.27 4.71 12.39
C LYS A 56 -23.03 4.53 11.50
N TYR A 57 -23.23 4.08 10.28
CA TYR A 57 -22.15 3.73 9.34
C TYR A 57 -22.20 4.64 8.12
N LEU A 58 -21.04 4.99 7.58
CA LEU A 58 -20.93 5.79 6.36
C LEU A 58 -21.77 5.17 5.22
N LEU A 59 -21.70 3.86 5.07
CA LEU A 59 -22.55 3.08 4.17
C LEU A 59 -23.50 2.20 5.02
N SER A 60 -24.71 2.71 5.27
CA SER A 60 -25.72 2.03 6.07
C SER A 60 -26.60 1.12 5.23
N HIS A 61 -27.20 0.13 5.89
CA HIS A 61 -28.25 -0.68 5.28
C HIS A 61 -29.45 0.20 4.86
N ARG A 62 -30.11 -0.14 3.75
CA ARG A 62 -31.17 0.68 3.14
C ARG A 62 -32.31 1.03 4.10
N SER A 63 -32.78 0.05 4.87
CA SER A 63 -33.93 0.20 5.78
C SER A 63 -33.53 0.26 7.27
N GLU A 64 -32.33 -0.21 7.63
CA GLU A 64 -31.87 -0.25 9.01
C GLU A 64 -30.60 0.61 9.20
N LEU A 65 -30.77 1.90 9.50
CA LEU A 65 -29.68 2.89 9.56
C LEU A 65 -28.56 2.55 10.57
N LYS A 66 -28.86 1.70 11.54
CA LYS A 66 -27.90 1.25 12.56
C LYS A 66 -27.09 0.02 12.11
N LYS A 67 -27.40 -0.55 10.93
CA LYS A 67 -26.65 -1.65 10.32
C LYS A 67 -25.82 -1.17 9.14
N ARG A 68 -24.68 -1.78 8.91
CA ARG A 68 -23.88 -1.59 7.70
C ARG A 68 -24.52 -2.27 6.49
N ILE A 69 -24.12 -1.88 5.29
CA ILE A 69 -24.43 -2.64 4.06
C ILE A 69 -23.87 -4.06 4.17
N SER A 70 -24.44 -4.98 3.38
CA SER A 70 -23.90 -6.34 3.29
C SER A 70 -22.56 -6.35 2.56
N GLU A 71 -21.74 -7.36 2.82
CA GLU A 71 -20.43 -7.53 2.18
C GLU A 71 -20.53 -7.60 0.66
N ASN A 72 -21.63 -8.08 0.15
CA ASN A 72 -21.84 -8.25 -1.28
C ASN A 72 -22.46 -7.03 -1.98
N THR A 73 -22.87 -6.00 -1.23
CA THR A 73 -23.59 -4.83 -1.78
C THR A 73 -22.75 -4.09 -2.83
N LEU A 74 -21.45 -3.89 -2.60
CA LEU A 74 -20.57 -3.20 -3.54
C LEU A 74 -20.39 -4.01 -4.83
N ASN A 75 -20.17 -5.32 -4.73
CA ASN A 75 -20.08 -6.19 -5.91
C ASN A 75 -21.39 -6.17 -6.71
N LYS A 76 -22.55 -6.18 -6.02
CA LYS A 76 -23.85 -6.08 -6.69
C LYS A 76 -24.04 -4.73 -7.37
N ALA A 77 -23.57 -3.63 -6.76
CA ALA A 77 -23.59 -2.31 -7.40
C ALA A 77 -22.76 -2.31 -8.70
N VAL A 78 -21.54 -2.84 -8.66
CA VAL A 78 -20.65 -2.98 -9.83
C VAL A 78 -21.33 -3.82 -10.94
N GLN A 79 -21.99 -4.91 -10.59
CA GLN A 79 -22.77 -5.73 -11.55
C GLN A 79 -23.89 -4.92 -12.20
N LEU A 80 -24.68 -4.19 -11.41
CA LEU A 80 -25.78 -3.35 -11.90
C LEU A 80 -25.30 -2.21 -12.81
N MET A 81 -24.06 -1.77 -12.67
CA MET A 81 -23.41 -0.80 -13.56
C MET A 81 -22.95 -1.43 -14.89
N GLY A 82 -23.22 -2.71 -15.15
CA GLY A 82 -22.87 -3.40 -16.39
C GLY A 82 -21.51 -4.13 -16.38
N TYR A 83 -20.85 -4.24 -15.22
CA TYR A 83 -19.55 -4.90 -15.09
C TYR A 83 -19.67 -6.35 -14.57
N GLU A 84 -20.82 -7.00 -14.71
CA GLU A 84 -21.01 -8.39 -14.30
C GLU A 84 -20.00 -9.31 -15.01
N GLY A 85 -19.32 -10.17 -14.24
CA GLY A 85 -18.27 -11.04 -14.76
C GLY A 85 -16.97 -10.35 -15.18
N ARG A 86 -16.89 -9.01 -15.16
CA ARG A 86 -15.73 -8.22 -15.62
C ARG A 86 -14.99 -7.55 -14.46
N LEU A 87 -15.69 -7.11 -13.43
CA LEU A 87 -15.11 -6.36 -12.33
C LEU A 87 -15.73 -6.79 -11.00
N THR A 88 -14.87 -6.90 -9.98
CA THR A 88 -15.25 -7.16 -8.58
C THR A 88 -14.41 -6.29 -7.66
N GLY A 89 -14.83 -6.13 -6.40
CA GLY A 89 -14.00 -5.42 -5.40
C GLY A 89 -12.62 -6.05 -5.23
N HIS A 90 -12.50 -7.38 -5.35
CA HIS A 90 -11.21 -8.06 -5.34
C HIS A 90 -10.41 -7.79 -6.62
N GLY A 91 -11.06 -7.74 -7.78
CA GLY A 91 -10.44 -7.37 -9.05
C GLY A 91 -9.88 -5.94 -9.02
N ILE A 92 -10.64 -4.97 -8.52
CA ILE A 92 -10.15 -3.59 -8.32
C ILE A 92 -8.88 -3.57 -7.48
N ARG A 93 -8.85 -4.31 -6.38
CA ARG A 93 -7.68 -4.43 -5.52
C ARG A 93 -6.47 -5.04 -6.25
N GLY A 94 -6.70 -6.06 -7.08
CA GLY A 94 -5.67 -6.66 -7.94
C GLY A 94 -5.13 -5.67 -8.96
N THR A 95 -6.01 -4.91 -9.62
CA THR A 95 -5.63 -3.86 -10.58
C THR A 95 -4.73 -2.80 -9.95
N ILE A 96 -5.12 -2.27 -8.78
CA ILE A 96 -4.29 -1.29 -8.05
C ILE A 96 -2.92 -1.88 -7.73
N SER A 97 -2.87 -3.11 -7.22
CA SER A 97 -1.60 -3.77 -6.90
C SER A 97 -0.69 -3.90 -8.11
N THR A 98 -1.22 -4.39 -9.23
CA THR A 98 -0.46 -4.56 -10.47
C THR A 98 0.01 -3.22 -11.01
N ALA A 99 -0.90 -2.27 -11.20
CA ALA A 99 -0.58 -0.97 -11.76
C ALA A 99 0.47 -0.21 -10.95
N LEU A 100 0.34 -0.14 -9.63
CA LEU A 100 1.31 0.55 -8.78
C LEU A 100 2.71 -0.09 -8.83
N ASN A 101 2.80 -1.41 -8.94
CA ASN A 101 4.09 -2.08 -9.12
C ASN A 101 4.66 -1.84 -10.52
N GLU A 102 3.83 -1.88 -11.58
CA GLU A 102 4.27 -1.66 -12.97
C GLU A 102 4.79 -0.24 -13.20
N ILE A 103 4.14 0.78 -12.62
CA ILE A 103 4.60 2.16 -12.73
C ILE A 103 5.81 2.48 -11.86
N GLY A 104 6.27 1.57 -11.00
CA GLY A 104 7.56 1.64 -10.32
C GLY A 104 7.50 1.95 -8.83
N TYR A 105 6.34 1.85 -8.17
CA TYR A 105 6.28 2.01 -6.71
C TYR A 105 6.92 0.84 -5.96
N PRO A 106 7.64 1.10 -4.86
CA PRO A 106 8.21 0.04 -4.04
C PRO A 106 7.12 -0.94 -3.56
N LYS A 107 7.29 -2.22 -3.85
CA LYS A 107 6.35 -3.28 -3.49
C LYS A 107 5.94 -3.24 -2.02
N ILE A 108 6.86 -2.89 -1.12
CA ILE A 108 6.60 -2.80 0.32
C ILE A 108 5.56 -1.72 0.67
N TRP A 109 5.47 -0.62 -0.10
CA TRP A 109 4.44 0.40 0.09
C TRP A 109 3.09 -0.06 -0.41
N VAL A 110 3.08 -0.74 -1.56
CA VAL A 110 1.87 -1.33 -2.15
C VAL A 110 1.30 -2.39 -1.21
N ASP A 111 2.12 -3.31 -0.72
CA ASP A 111 1.71 -4.35 0.24
C ASP A 111 1.20 -3.72 1.55
N ALA A 112 1.90 -2.72 2.08
CA ALA A 112 1.46 -2.00 3.28
C ALA A 112 0.13 -1.26 3.06
N GLN A 113 -0.13 -0.71 1.85
CA GLN A 113 -1.40 -0.06 1.52
C GLN A 113 -2.54 -1.07 1.40
N LEU A 114 -2.25 -2.24 0.90
CA LEU A 114 -3.23 -3.30 0.71
C LEU A 114 -3.36 -4.24 1.91
N SER A 115 -2.66 -3.97 3.01
CA SER A 115 -2.62 -4.86 4.19
C SER A 115 -2.27 -6.30 3.80
N HIS A 116 -1.33 -6.47 2.85
CA HIS A 116 -0.76 -7.77 2.56
C HIS A 116 0.28 -8.12 3.63
N SER A 117 0.26 -9.36 4.11
CA SER A 117 1.34 -9.87 4.97
C SER A 117 2.59 -10.09 4.11
N ASP A 118 3.74 -9.65 4.60
CA ASP A 118 5.02 -10.00 4.00
C ASP A 118 5.20 -11.52 4.10
N PRO A 119 5.35 -12.24 2.96
CA PRO A 119 5.58 -13.68 2.98
C PRO A 119 6.93 -14.04 3.61
N ASN A 120 7.87 -13.11 3.67
CA ASN A 120 9.16 -13.30 4.30
C ASN A 120 9.07 -13.02 5.81
N LYS A 121 8.98 -14.09 6.61
CA LYS A 121 8.88 -14.02 8.06
C LYS A 121 10.05 -13.28 8.74
N VAL A 122 11.23 -13.31 8.14
CA VAL A 122 12.42 -12.63 8.66
C VAL A 122 12.30 -11.12 8.45
N SER A 123 11.92 -10.69 7.24
CA SER A 123 11.68 -9.27 6.93
C SER A 123 10.54 -8.70 7.78
N SER A 124 9.44 -9.41 7.93
CA SER A 124 8.28 -8.96 8.72
C SER A 124 8.58 -8.81 10.22
N ALA A 125 9.51 -9.58 10.76
CA ALA A 125 9.92 -9.50 12.17
C ALA A 125 10.72 -8.23 12.48
N TYR A 126 11.44 -7.67 11.50
CA TYR A 126 12.28 -6.48 11.66
C TYR A 126 11.66 -5.20 11.11
N ASN A 127 10.66 -5.28 10.23
CA ASN A 127 10.09 -4.13 9.57
C ASN A 127 8.72 -3.74 10.15
N HIS A 128 8.73 -2.84 11.12
CA HIS A 128 7.52 -2.27 11.72
C HIS A 128 7.10 -0.93 11.10
N ALA A 129 7.76 -0.52 10.02
CA ALA A 129 7.46 0.74 9.36
C ALA A 129 6.10 0.69 8.65
N LYS A 130 5.28 1.72 8.86
CA LYS A 130 3.93 1.82 8.28
C LYS A 130 3.90 2.61 6.96
N TYR A 131 4.99 3.26 6.61
CA TYR A 131 5.15 4.06 5.37
C TYR A 131 3.97 5.01 5.09
N VAL A 132 3.42 5.67 6.11
CA VAL A 132 2.19 6.46 5.97
C VAL A 132 2.35 7.58 4.97
N GLU A 133 3.41 8.38 5.07
CA GLU A 133 3.64 9.51 4.16
C GLU A 133 4.05 9.08 2.74
N PRO A 134 4.96 8.12 2.53
CA PRO A 134 5.19 7.55 1.20
C PRO A 134 3.91 6.99 0.56
N ARG A 135 3.10 6.26 1.32
CA ARG A 135 1.82 5.72 0.84
C ARG A 135 0.80 6.81 0.53
N ARG A 136 0.80 7.93 1.27
CA ARG A 136 -0.03 9.10 0.97
C ARG A 136 0.27 9.66 -0.41
N ARG A 137 1.55 9.86 -0.72
CA ARG A 137 2.00 10.34 -2.04
C ARG A 137 1.64 9.35 -3.13
N MET A 138 1.87 8.07 -2.91
CA MET A 138 1.50 6.99 -3.83
C MET A 138 -0.01 6.96 -4.11
N MET A 139 -0.85 7.09 -3.10
CA MET A 139 -2.31 7.08 -3.27
C MET A 139 -2.83 8.37 -3.91
N GLN A 140 -2.16 9.50 -3.70
CA GLN A 140 -2.49 10.73 -4.41
C GLN A 140 -2.15 10.61 -5.90
N ASP A 141 -0.94 10.17 -6.25
CA ASP A 141 -0.56 9.93 -7.65
C ASP A 141 -1.50 8.93 -8.33
N TRP A 142 -1.87 7.85 -7.62
CA TRP A 142 -2.85 6.91 -8.16
C TRP A 142 -4.20 7.56 -8.46
N ALA A 143 -4.71 8.40 -7.58
CA ALA A 143 -5.97 9.09 -7.77
C ALA A 143 -5.90 10.11 -8.93
N ASP A 144 -4.79 10.85 -9.04
CA ASP A 144 -4.56 11.79 -10.15
C ASP A 144 -4.48 11.07 -11.50
N ARG A 145 -3.90 9.85 -11.54
CA ARG A 145 -3.90 9.00 -12.73
C ARG A 145 -5.28 8.50 -13.12
N LEU A 146 -6.15 8.22 -12.16
CA LEU A 146 -7.54 7.88 -12.45
C LEU A 146 -8.29 9.06 -13.06
N ASP A 147 -8.04 10.29 -12.60
CA ASP A 147 -8.60 11.50 -13.19
C ASP A 147 -8.10 11.70 -14.63
N LEU A 148 -6.83 11.44 -14.90
CA LEU A 148 -6.27 11.45 -16.27
C LEU A 148 -6.92 10.39 -17.16
N LEU A 149 -7.15 9.19 -16.67
CA LEU A 149 -7.86 8.12 -17.41
C LEU A 149 -9.30 8.52 -17.75
N GLU A 150 -9.99 9.18 -16.83
CA GLU A 150 -11.35 9.68 -17.05
C GLU A 150 -11.37 10.76 -18.13
N GLN A 151 -10.31 11.57 -18.24
CA GLN A 151 -10.12 12.58 -19.27
C GLN A 151 -9.66 12.00 -20.62
N GLY A 152 -9.33 10.71 -20.69
CA GLY A 152 -8.82 10.04 -21.88
C GLY A 152 -7.30 10.14 -22.07
N GLU A 153 -6.59 10.72 -21.11
CA GLU A 153 -5.13 10.93 -21.13
C GLU A 153 -4.37 9.65 -20.74
N VAL A 154 -4.54 8.59 -21.52
CA VAL A 154 -4.05 7.23 -21.19
C VAL A 154 -2.53 7.16 -21.09
N GLU A 155 -1.81 7.84 -22.00
CA GLU A 155 -0.33 7.85 -22.01
C GLU A 155 0.22 8.51 -20.74
N ALA A 156 -0.32 9.67 -20.36
CA ALA A 156 0.07 10.39 -19.15
C ALA A 156 -0.25 9.55 -17.89
N ALA A 157 -1.43 8.94 -17.86
CA ALA A 157 -1.85 8.07 -16.74
C ALA A 157 -0.98 6.82 -16.59
N SER A 158 -0.38 6.32 -17.67
CA SER A 158 0.45 5.10 -17.71
C SER A 158 1.95 5.39 -17.61
N ALA A 159 2.36 6.66 -17.56
CA ALA A 159 3.77 7.02 -17.49
C ALA A 159 4.45 6.43 -16.25
N HIS A 160 5.64 5.84 -16.47
CA HIS A 160 6.47 5.35 -15.38
C HIS A 160 6.94 6.49 -14.48
N LEU A 161 7.03 6.21 -13.19
CA LEU A 161 7.54 7.19 -12.24
C LEU A 161 9.04 7.33 -12.40
N THR A 162 9.49 8.56 -12.66
CA THR A 162 10.86 8.95 -12.36
C THR A 162 10.88 9.34 -10.89
N ILE A 163 10.85 8.36 -9.97
CA ILE A 163 10.86 8.66 -8.55
C ILE A 163 12.29 9.01 -8.15
N ARG A 164 12.58 10.31 -8.06
CA ARG A 164 13.57 10.77 -7.09
C ARG A 164 12.89 10.71 -5.72
N ILE A 165 13.08 9.63 -5.01
CA ILE A 165 12.78 9.60 -3.57
C ILE A 165 13.89 10.46 -2.95
N ASP A 166 13.52 11.61 -2.40
CA ASP A 166 14.48 12.48 -1.73
C ASP A 166 15.29 11.66 -0.72
N GLY A 167 16.60 11.54 -0.95
CA GLY A 167 17.53 10.75 -0.13
C GLY A 167 17.79 9.31 -0.57
N VAL A 168 17.16 8.81 -1.64
CA VAL A 168 17.52 7.51 -2.24
C VAL A 168 18.06 7.77 -3.63
N PRO A 169 19.35 7.43 -3.92
CA PRO A 169 19.92 7.59 -5.26
C PRO A 169 19.11 6.77 -6.27
N ALA A 170 18.93 7.31 -7.49
CA ALA A 170 18.33 6.57 -8.57
C ALA A 170 19.13 5.27 -8.83
N MET A 171 18.47 4.18 -9.24
CA MET A 171 19.15 2.90 -9.45
C MET A 171 20.38 3.03 -10.36
N ALA A 172 20.35 3.90 -11.37
CA ALA A 172 21.50 4.21 -12.22
C ALA A 172 22.69 4.83 -11.45
N GLU A 173 22.43 5.66 -10.44
CA GLU A 173 23.48 6.25 -9.58
C GLU A 173 24.06 5.22 -8.61
N VAL A 174 23.28 4.20 -8.24
CA VAL A 174 23.75 3.06 -7.42
C VAL A 174 24.66 2.14 -8.22
N GLU A 175 24.32 1.85 -9.48
CA GLU A 175 25.17 1.03 -10.35
C GLU A 175 26.51 1.71 -10.66
N GLU A 176 26.52 3.04 -10.88
CA GLU A 176 27.74 3.81 -11.10
C GLU A 176 28.61 3.88 -9.85
N ALA A 177 28.00 4.04 -8.65
CA ALA A 177 28.71 4.04 -7.37
C ALA A 177 29.28 2.66 -7.01
N VAL A 178 28.59 1.56 -7.35
CA VAL A 178 29.07 0.18 -7.14
C VAL A 178 30.17 -0.17 -8.13
N GLY A 179 30.14 0.35 -9.38
CA GLY A 179 31.18 0.19 -10.38
C GLY A 179 32.49 0.95 -10.05
N ALA A 180 32.46 1.93 -9.15
CA ALA A 180 33.59 2.76 -8.76
C ALA A 180 34.36 2.24 -7.53
N VAL A 181 34.06 1.04 -7.03
CA VAL A 181 34.83 0.44 -5.93
C VAL A 181 36.23 0.11 -6.45
N PRO A 182 37.32 0.77 -5.96
CA PRO A 182 38.66 0.45 -6.39
C PRO A 182 38.97 -0.99 -6.01
N ALA A 183 39.57 -1.73 -6.96
CA ALA A 183 40.03 -3.08 -6.73
C ALA A 183 40.87 -3.14 -5.44
N VAL A 184 40.40 -3.91 -4.46
CA VAL A 184 41.16 -4.17 -3.23
C VAL A 184 42.46 -4.82 -3.65
N ALA A 185 43.61 -4.14 -3.41
CA ALA A 185 44.92 -4.68 -3.67
C ALA A 185 45.06 -6.05 -2.96
N GLU A 186 45.43 -7.08 -3.69
CA GLU A 186 45.69 -8.38 -3.09
C GLU A 186 46.74 -8.25 -1.97
N PRO A 187 46.52 -8.88 -0.81
CA PRO A 187 47.52 -8.86 0.25
C PRO A 187 48.81 -9.58 -0.23
N ALA A 188 49.91 -8.90 -0.15
CA ALA A 188 51.25 -9.44 -0.47
C ALA A 188 51.44 -10.75 0.30
N VAL A 189 51.71 -11.82 -0.43
CA VAL A 189 52.06 -13.15 0.13
C VAL A 189 53.40 -13.00 0.84
N VAL A 190 53.38 -12.90 2.16
CA VAL A 190 54.61 -12.97 2.99
C VAL A 190 55.14 -14.38 2.93
N GLY A 191 56.28 -14.57 2.23
CA GLY A 191 56.94 -15.85 2.09
C GLY A 191 57.35 -16.42 3.46
N VAL A 192 56.95 -17.67 3.69
CA VAL A 192 57.39 -18.46 4.86
C VAL A 192 58.85 -18.83 4.63
N PRO A 193 59.80 -18.59 5.57
CA PRO A 193 61.16 -19.01 5.45
C PRO A 193 61.27 -20.55 5.57
N PRO A 194 62.25 -21.20 4.88
CA PRO A 194 62.41 -22.65 4.93
C PRO A 194 62.86 -23.15 6.30
N VAL A 195 62.23 -24.21 6.76
CA VAL A 195 62.62 -24.94 7.97
C VAL A 195 63.94 -25.66 7.65
N VAL A 196 64.98 -25.30 8.38
CA VAL A 196 66.28 -26.03 8.31
C VAL A 196 66.19 -27.24 9.24
N ALA A 197 66.63 -28.41 8.72
CA ALA A 197 66.67 -29.71 9.39
C ALA A 197 67.64 -29.75 10.58
#